data_adc125d418ae769578f6bb208812e543
#
_entry.id   adc125d418ae769578f6bb208812e543
#
_cell.length_a   1.000
_cell.length_b   1.000
_cell.length_c   1.000
_cell.angle_alpha   90.00
_cell.angle_beta   90.00
_cell.angle_gamma   90.00
#
_symmetry.space_group_name_H-M   'P 1'
#
loop_
_entity.id
_entity.type
_entity.pdbx_description
1 polymer ?
#
loop_
_entity_poly.entity_id
_entity_poly.type
_entity_poly.pdbx_seq_one_letter_code
_entity_poly.pdbx_strand_id
1 'polypeptide(L)'
;MTTKVEHAYIEKVQGIQGGRPVIKGTRTPVKSIVIYHRMGFTPEEIQIKLPHLNLAQIYDALSYYYDFKDEIDLDIDTDSEEKIKQELNLSFL
;
A
#
# COMPACT_ATOMS: atom_id res chain seq x y z
N MET A 1 9.93 -27.73 13.53
CA MET A 1 10.00 -26.80 12.40
C MET A 1 9.36 -25.48 12.77
N THR A 2 10.06 -24.41 12.50
CA THR A 2 9.57 -23.08 12.87
C THR A 2 8.84 -22.48 11.68
N THR A 3 7.58 -22.11 11.87
CA THR A 3 6.86 -21.34 10.87
C THR A 3 7.23 -19.88 11.04
N LYS A 4 7.84 -19.31 10.03
CA LYS A 4 8.21 -17.91 10.06
C LYS A 4 7.05 -17.08 9.57
N VAL A 5 6.51 -16.20 10.41
CA VAL A 5 5.48 -15.24 10.04
C VAL A 5 6.18 -13.91 9.78
N GLU A 6 6.32 -13.56 8.51
CA GLU A 6 7.06 -12.37 8.14
C GLU A 6 6.21 -11.10 8.19
N HIS A 7 4.94 -11.21 7.81
CA HIS A 7 4.04 -10.06 7.73
C HIS A 7 2.67 -10.45 8.26
N ALA A 8 2.56 -10.51 9.59
CA ALA A 8 1.37 -11.00 10.28
C ALA A 8 0.13 -10.15 9.99
N TYR A 9 0.32 -8.87 9.64
CA TYR A 9 -0.79 -7.94 9.42
C TYR A 9 -1.11 -7.71 7.95
N ILE A 10 -0.46 -8.44 7.03
CA ILE A 10 -0.66 -8.25 5.60
C ILE A 10 -1.27 -9.50 5.00
N GLU A 11 -2.25 -9.33 4.11
CA GLU A 11 -2.84 -10.43 3.37
C GLU A 11 -3.19 -10.02 1.95
N LYS A 12 -3.34 -11.01 1.09
CA LYS A 12 -3.89 -10.83 -0.26
C LYS A 12 -5.17 -11.62 -0.32
N VAL A 13 -6.29 -10.96 -0.61
CA VAL A 13 -7.60 -11.60 -0.65
C VAL A 13 -8.22 -11.34 -2.00
N GLN A 14 -8.64 -12.41 -2.68
CA GLN A 14 -9.31 -12.29 -3.96
C GLN A 14 -10.57 -11.45 -3.79
N GLY A 15 -10.77 -10.48 -4.70
CA GLY A 15 -11.92 -9.60 -4.66
C GLY A 15 -11.77 -8.36 -3.80
N ILE A 16 -10.67 -8.25 -3.05
CA ILE A 16 -10.36 -7.04 -2.27
C ILE A 16 -9.15 -6.37 -2.92
N GLN A 17 -9.32 -5.13 -3.36
CA GLN A 17 -8.26 -4.35 -4.02
C GLN A 17 -7.59 -5.11 -5.18
N GLY A 18 -8.37 -5.93 -5.90
CA GLY A 18 -7.84 -6.71 -7.03
C GLY A 18 -6.82 -7.76 -6.62
N GLY A 19 -6.84 -8.24 -5.40
CA GLY A 19 -5.88 -9.21 -4.88
C GLY A 19 -4.56 -8.60 -4.45
N ARG A 20 -4.45 -7.28 -4.42
CA ARG A 20 -3.26 -6.58 -3.95
C ARG A 20 -3.09 -6.74 -2.45
N PRO A 21 -1.85 -6.60 -1.93
CA PRO A 21 -1.65 -6.70 -0.48
C PRO A 21 -2.40 -5.60 0.28
N VAL A 22 -3.13 -6.01 1.29
CA VAL A 22 -3.92 -5.12 2.15
C VAL A 22 -3.59 -5.39 3.62
N ILE A 23 -3.91 -4.43 4.46
CA ILE A 23 -3.84 -4.65 5.91
C ILE A 23 -4.95 -5.64 6.29
N LYS A 24 -4.56 -6.72 6.95
CA LYS A 24 -5.46 -7.81 7.33
C LYS A 24 -6.68 -7.30 8.08
N GLY A 25 -7.86 -7.73 7.64
CA GLY A 25 -9.12 -7.31 8.25
C GLY A 25 -9.62 -5.95 7.78
N THR A 26 -8.95 -5.34 6.81
CA THR A 26 -9.36 -4.04 6.25
C THR A 26 -9.35 -4.12 4.73
N ARG A 27 -9.80 -3.05 4.09
CA ARG A 27 -9.66 -2.87 2.63
C ARG A 27 -8.54 -1.89 2.30
N THR A 28 -7.73 -1.49 3.28
CA THR A 28 -6.65 -0.53 3.10
C THR A 28 -5.45 -1.22 2.47
N PRO A 29 -5.08 -0.86 1.23
CA PRO A 29 -3.92 -1.49 0.59
C PRO A 29 -2.61 -0.99 1.20
N VAL A 30 -1.61 -1.85 1.18
CA VAL A 30 -0.26 -1.50 1.62
C VAL A 30 0.25 -0.26 0.88
N LYS A 31 -0.07 -0.13 -0.40
CA LYS A 31 0.40 1.02 -1.19
C LYS A 31 -0.09 2.36 -0.66
N SER A 32 -1.24 2.42 0.01
CA SER A 32 -1.71 3.68 0.61
C SER A 32 -0.75 4.17 1.70
N ILE A 33 -0.25 3.24 2.50
CA ILE A 33 0.74 3.55 3.52
C ILE A 33 2.07 3.95 2.87
N VAL A 34 2.45 3.25 1.82
CA VAL A 34 3.71 3.52 1.10
C VAL A 34 3.68 4.89 0.43
N ILE A 35 2.55 5.31 -0.11
CA ILE A 35 2.41 6.64 -0.72
C ILE A 35 2.72 7.74 0.31
N TYR A 36 2.15 7.65 1.52
CA TYR A 36 2.46 8.60 2.58
C TYR A 36 3.93 8.52 2.98
N HIS A 37 4.47 7.30 3.07
CA HIS A 37 5.89 7.11 3.39
C HIS A 37 6.79 7.79 2.35
N ARG A 38 6.49 7.64 1.06
CA ARG A 38 7.24 8.26 -0.02
C ARG A 38 7.13 9.79 0.02
N MET A 39 6.05 10.32 0.58
CA MET A 39 5.87 11.77 0.77
C MET A 39 6.64 12.30 1.98
N GLY A 40 7.28 11.43 2.75
CA GLY A 40 8.07 11.82 3.91
C GLY A 40 7.36 11.78 5.24
N PHE A 41 6.13 11.24 5.30
CA PHE A 41 5.43 11.11 6.58
C PHE A 41 6.04 10.01 7.42
N THR A 42 6.16 10.26 8.74
CA THR A 42 6.57 9.24 9.70
C THR A 42 5.43 8.24 9.93
N PRO A 43 5.71 7.03 10.46
CA PRO A 43 4.64 6.09 10.79
C PRO A 43 3.59 6.68 11.72
N GLU A 44 3.98 7.49 12.68
CA GLU A 44 3.05 8.15 13.60
C GLU A 44 2.15 9.15 12.86
N GLU A 45 2.70 9.88 11.90
CA GLU A 45 1.93 10.79 11.07
C GLU A 45 0.99 10.03 10.14
N ILE A 46 1.42 8.88 9.62
CA ILE A 46 0.57 8.01 8.79
C ILE A 46 -0.62 7.52 9.61
N GLN A 47 -0.40 7.18 10.88
CA GLN A 47 -1.49 6.75 11.75
C GLN A 47 -2.54 7.85 11.93
N ILE A 48 -2.12 9.10 11.98
CA ILE A 48 -3.05 10.24 12.04
C ILE A 48 -3.89 10.32 10.78
N LYS A 49 -3.28 10.06 9.62
CA LYS A 49 -3.98 10.05 8.33
C LYS A 49 -4.92 8.85 8.16
N LEU A 50 -4.57 7.72 8.77
CA LEU A 50 -5.30 6.46 8.67
C LEU A 50 -5.65 5.96 10.08
N PRO A 51 -6.57 6.64 10.77
CA PRO A 51 -6.80 6.40 12.21
C PRO A 51 -7.40 5.04 12.54
N HIS A 52 -7.89 4.31 11.55
CA HIS A 52 -8.39 2.94 11.74
C HIS A 52 -7.25 1.91 11.84
N LEU A 53 -6.00 2.31 11.59
CA LEU A 53 -4.83 1.44 11.69
C LEU A 53 -4.05 1.76 12.97
N ASN A 54 -3.37 0.76 13.50
CA ASN A 54 -2.43 0.97 14.60
C ASN A 54 -0.99 0.98 14.06
N LEU A 55 -0.04 1.35 14.92
CA LEU A 55 1.36 1.46 14.52
C LEU A 55 1.95 0.11 14.09
N ALA A 56 1.55 -0.99 14.74
CA ALA A 56 2.06 -2.30 14.37
C ALA A 56 1.68 -2.66 12.93
N GLN A 57 0.46 -2.33 12.54
CA GLN A 57 0.00 -2.55 11.17
C GLN A 57 0.78 -1.68 10.17
N ILE A 58 1.03 -0.42 10.52
CA ILE A 58 1.75 0.52 9.67
C ILE A 58 3.21 0.08 9.51
N TYR A 59 3.87 -0.29 10.59
CA TYR A 59 5.25 -0.78 10.52
C TYR A 59 5.36 -2.08 9.72
N ASP A 60 4.39 -2.99 9.86
CA ASP A 60 4.39 -4.23 9.10
C ASP A 60 4.19 -3.97 7.61
N ALA A 61 3.34 -3.00 7.27
CA ALA A 61 3.14 -2.58 5.88
C ALA A 61 4.43 -2.02 5.29
N LEU A 62 5.17 -1.21 6.04
CA LEU A 62 6.45 -0.68 5.57
C LEU A 62 7.49 -1.78 5.44
N SER A 63 7.50 -2.73 6.37
CA SER A 63 8.38 -3.91 6.27
C SER A 63 8.06 -4.72 5.01
N TYR A 64 6.79 -4.95 4.76
CA TYR A 64 6.35 -5.62 3.54
C TYR A 64 6.81 -4.86 2.29
N TYR A 65 6.67 -3.54 2.31
CA TYR A 65 7.12 -2.71 1.20
C TYR A 65 8.59 -2.92 0.88
N TYR A 66 9.45 -2.91 1.91
CA TYR A 66 10.88 -3.07 1.67
C TYR A 66 11.26 -4.49 1.24
N ASP A 67 10.47 -5.49 1.60
CA ASP A 67 10.67 -6.86 1.11
C ASP A 67 10.22 -7.02 -0.35
N PHE A 68 9.20 -6.26 -0.77
CA PHE A 68 8.61 -6.37 -2.10
C PHE A 68 8.55 -5.00 -2.78
N LYS A 69 9.62 -4.24 -2.67
CA LYS A 69 9.68 -2.85 -3.07
C LYS A 69 9.32 -2.65 -4.54
N ASP A 70 9.88 -3.46 -5.42
CA ASP A 70 9.66 -3.32 -6.86
C ASP A 70 8.19 -3.56 -7.22
N GLU A 71 7.56 -4.55 -6.60
CA GLU A 71 6.14 -4.85 -6.81
C GLU A 71 5.25 -3.68 -6.43
N ILE A 72 5.49 -3.10 -5.26
CA ILE A 72 4.66 -2.00 -4.75
C ILE A 72 4.93 -0.72 -5.55
N ASP A 73 6.19 -0.42 -5.83
CA ASP A 73 6.55 0.77 -6.60
C ASP A 73 5.94 0.72 -8.01
N LEU A 74 5.99 -0.45 -8.64
CA LEU A 74 5.40 -0.64 -9.97
C LEU A 74 3.90 -0.42 -9.95
N ASP A 75 3.21 -0.94 -8.94
CA ASP A 75 1.76 -0.77 -8.79
C ASP A 75 1.38 0.71 -8.62
N ILE A 76 2.13 1.44 -7.81
CA ILE A 76 1.90 2.87 -7.60
C ILE A 76 2.17 3.65 -8.90
N ASP A 77 3.27 3.37 -9.55
CA ASP A 77 3.69 4.11 -10.75
C ASP A 77 2.76 3.81 -11.93
N THR A 78 2.27 2.58 -12.05
CA THR A 78 1.30 2.20 -13.08
C THR A 78 -0.02 2.96 -12.90
N ASP A 79 -0.53 3.05 -11.69
CA ASP A 79 -1.74 3.81 -11.41
C ASP A 79 -1.56 5.29 -11.78
N SER A 80 -0.40 5.86 -11.48
CA SER A 80 -0.09 7.26 -11.82
C SER A 80 -0.03 7.47 -13.33
N GLU A 81 0.56 6.56 -14.06
CA GLU A 81 0.62 6.62 -15.54
C GLU A 81 -0.78 6.56 -16.17
N GLU A 82 -1.62 5.68 -15.67
CA GLU A 82 -3.00 5.57 -16.15
C GLU A 82 -3.78 6.85 -15.93
N LYS A 83 -3.62 7.47 -14.78
CA LYS A 83 -4.23 8.76 -14.48
C LYS A 83 -3.79 9.84 -15.46
N ILE A 84 -2.50 9.93 -15.72
CA ILE A 84 -1.94 10.90 -16.66
C ILE A 84 -2.48 10.66 -18.05
N LYS A 85 -2.53 9.41 -18.49
CA LYS A 85 -3.07 9.05 -19.80
C LYS A 85 -4.54 9.46 -19.94
N GLN A 86 -5.33 9.23 -18.91
CA GLN A 86 -6.75 9.62 -18.91
C GLN A 86 -6.92 11.13 -18.99
N GLU A 87 -6.13 11.87 -18.24
CA GLU A 87 -6.16 13.33 -18.26
C GLU A 87 -5.76 13.87 -19.64
N LEU A 88 -4.73 13.29 -20.26
CA LEU A 88 -4.30 13.69 -21.59
C LEU A 88 -5.37 13.40 -22.64
N ASN A 89 -6.04 12.25 -22.54
CA ASN A 89 -7.12 11.91 -23.45
C ASN A 89 -8.27 12.90 -23.35
N LEU A 90 -8.62 13.31 -22.15
CA LEU A 90 -9.66 14.31 -21.92
C LEU A 90 -9.26 15.66 -22.49
N SER A 91 -7.96 15.98 -22.47
CA SER A 91 -7.45 17.25 -22.99
C SER A 91 -7.59 17.36 -24.52
N PHE A 92 -7.67 16.26 -25.22
CA PHE A 92 -7.81 16.22 -26.68
C PHE A 92 -9.25 16.13 -27.15
N LEU A 93 -10.16 15.98 -26.23
CA LEU A 93 -11.58 15.92 -26.53
C LEU A 93 -12.23 17.30 -26.38
#